data_1312b29558752cdb6f58bbffc5b23e30
#
_entry.id   1312b29558752cdb6f58bbffc5b23e30
#
_cell.length_a   1.000
_cell.length_b   1.000
_cell.length_c   1.000
_cell.angle_alpha   90.00
_cell.angle_beta   90.00
_cell.angle_gamma   90.00
#
_symmetry.space_group_name_H-M   'P 1'
#
loop_
_entity.id
_entity.type
_entity.pdbx_description
1 polymer ?
#
loop_
_entity_poly.entity_id
_entity_poly.type
_entity_poly.pdbx_seq_one_letter_code
_entity_poly.pdbx_strand_id
1 'polypeptide(L)'
;MKINIGKQKGYKRPMTLKKTIEQHKYIILFCLILVFGSILRLVQLGKVPGGYQMDEAYGAFNAYSLFHSGIDSTGHSYPVYFESWGGGQNALNSYLMLPFMVFTGGKITPLVVRLPQAIVAILSLVAVYFLMKEMVDEAAGLWAM
;
A
#
# COMPACT_ATOMS: atom_id res chain seq x y z
N MET A 1 -39.87 -0.65 -58.25
CA MET A 1 -39.47 -1.68 -57.29
C MET A 1 -38.07 -1.39 -56.82
N LYS A 2 -37.88 -0.74 -55.63
CA LYS A 2 -36.55 -0.36 -55.10
C LYS A 2 -36.11 -1.47 -54.15
N ILE A 3 -35.01 -2.14 -54.51
CA ILE A 3 -34.41 -3.19 -53.66
C ILE A 3 -33.59 -2.53 -52.57
N ASN A 4 -33.99 -2.72 -51.32
CA ASN A 4 -33.31 -2.19 -50.13
C ASN A 4 -32.20 -3.19 -49.75
N ILE A 5 -30.93 -2.83 -50.10
CA ILE A 5 -29.76 -3.62 -49.75
C ILE A 5 -29.43 -3.34 -48.28
N GLY A 6 -29.81 -4.27 -47.42
CA GLY A 6 -29.51 -4.20 -45.99
C GLY A 6 -27.99 -4.04 -45.72
N LYS A 7 -27.64 -3.04 -44.91
CA LYS A 7 -26.27 -2.84 -44.38
C LYS A 7 -25.81 -4.10 -43.64
N GLN A 8 -24.87 -4.84 -44.23
CA GLN A 8 -24.18 -5.93 -43.54
C GLN A 8 -23.43 -5.34 -42.33
N LYS A 9 -23.76 -5.80 -41.13
CA LYS A 9 -23.00 -5.53 -39.91
C LYS A 9 -21.59 -6.07 -40.14
N GLY A 10 -20.60 -5.14 -40.25
CA GLY A 10 -19.20 -5.50 -40.44
C GLY A 10 -18.72 -6.45 -39.32
N TYR A 11 -18.28 -7.64 -39.69
CA TYR A 11 -17.64 -8.62 -38.83
C TYR A 11 -16.36 -7.99 -38.23
N LYS A 12 -16.37 -7.64 -36.96
CA LYS A 12 -15.19 -7.18 -36.25
C LYS A 12 -14.23 -8.37 -36.10
N ARG A 13 -13.13 -8.38 -36.86
CA ARG A 13 -12.07 -9.39 -36.73
C ARG A 13 -11.60 -9.44 -35.27
N PRO A 14 -11.40 -10.62 -34.67
CA PRO A 14 -10.85 -10.74 -33.35
C PRO A 14 -9.50 -10.03 -33.29
N MET A 15 -9.32 -9.16 -32.30
CA MET A 15 -8.10 -8.38 -32.12
C MET A 15 -6.96 -9.35 -31.80
N THR A 16 -5.88 -9.30 -32.58
CA THR A 16 -4.71 -10.15 -32.37
C THR A 16 -4.09 -9.80 -31.01
N LEU A 17 -3.66 -10.78 -30.22
CA LEU A 17 -3.02 -10.60 -28.89
C LEU A 17 -1.96 -9.48 -28.89
N LYS A 18 -1.13 -9.41 -29.93
CA LYS A 18 -0.13 -8.36 -30.10
C LYS A 18 -0.73 -6.94 -30.09
N LYS A 19 -1.84 -6.74 -30.78
CA LYS A 19 -2.51 -5.42 -30.86
C LYS A 19 -3.17 -5.05 -29.54
N THR A 20 -3.68 -6.02 -28.79
CA THR A 20 -4.23 -5.81 -27.44
C THR A 20 -3.13 -5.42 -26.45
N ILE A 21 -1.97 -6.08 -26.49
CA ILE A 21 -0.82 -5.75 -25.66
C ILE A 21 -0.31 -4.34 -25.93
N GLU A 22 -0.18 -3.94 -27.21
CA GLU A 22 0.24 -2.59 -27.57
C GLU A 22 -0.72 -1.51 -27.06
N GLN A 23 -2.02 -1.76 -27.07
CA GLN A 23 -3.02 -0.83 -26.53
C GLN A 23 -2.99 -0.69 -25.01
N HIS A 24 -2.61 -1.76 -24.29
CA HIS A 24 -2.67 -1.80 -22.83
C HIS A 24 -1.28 -1.88 -22.17
N LYS A 25 -0.21 -1.61 -22.92
CA LYS A 25 1.18 -1.77 -22.43
C LYS A 25 1.44 -1.07 -21.10
N TYR A 26 0.96 0.15 -20.91
CA TYR A 26 1.17 0.92 -19.68
C TYR A 26 0.44 0.33 -18.49
N ILE A 27 -0.79 -0.15 -18.69
CA ILE A 27 -1.57 -0.82 -17.64
C ILE A 27 -0.92 -2.16 -17.25
N ILE A 28 -0.44 -2.92 -18.23
CA ILE A 28 0.25 -4.19 -17.98
C ILE A 28 1.53 -3.94 -17.18
N LEU A 29 2.36 -2.96 -17.60
CA LEU A 29 3.58 -2.58 -16.90
C LEU A 29 3.29 -2.08 -15.48
N PHE A 30 2.28 -1.22 -15.30
CA PHE A 30 1.83 -0.77 -13.98
C PHE A 30 1.50 -1.96 -13.07
N CYS A 31 0.67 -2.90 -13.54
CA CYS A 31 0.32 -4.08 -12.75
C CYS A 31 1.54 -4.95 -12.41
N LEU A 32 2.47 -5.14 -13.36
CA LEU A 32 3.69 -5.92 -13.13
C LEU A 32 4.59 -5.26 -12.07
N ILE A 33 4.83 -3.95 -12.18
CA ILE A 33 5.64 -3.20 -11.19
C ILE A 33 4.95 -3.22 -9.83
N LEU A 34 3.64 -3.01 -9.78
CA LEU A 34 2.88 -3.03 -8.53
C LEU A 34 2.94 -4.40 -7.85
N VAL A 35 2.73 -5.49 -8.60
CA VAL A 35 2.83 -6.86 -8.07
C VAL A 35 4.25 -7.15 -7.60
N PHE A 36 5.26 -6.84 -8.39
CA PHE A 36 6.66 -7.05 -8.02
C PHE A 36 7.04 -6.23 -6.79
N GLY A 37 6.71 -4.94 -6.75
CA GLY A 37 6.95 -4.07 -5.61
C GLY A 37 6.21 -4.51 -4.34
N SER A 38 4.99 -5.06 -4.48
CA SER A 38 4.22 -5.63 -3.36
C SER A 38 4.89 -6.91 -2.83
N ILE A 39 5.33 -7.81 -3.71
CA ILE A 39 6.06 -9.02 -3.31
C ILE A 39 7.31 -8.66 -2.52
N LEU A 40 8.14 -7.72 -3.02
CA LEU A 40 9.36 -7.31 -2.32
C LEU A 40 9.10 -6.74 -0.92
N ARG A 41 7.95 -6.06 -0.71
CA ARG A 41 7.59 -5.47 0.58
C ARG A 41 6.96 -6.47 1.56
N LEU A 42 6.32 -7.52 1.06
CA LEU A 42 5.61 -8.49 1.89
C LEU A 42 6.43 -9.76 2.17
N VAL A 43 7.38 -10.10 1.30
CA VAL A 43 8.25 -11.27 1.49
C VAL A 43 9.07 -11.11 2.76
N GLN A 44 8.97 -12.10 3.66
CA GLN A 44 9.68 -12.17 4.93
C GLN A 44 9.46 -10.99 5.89
N LEU A 45 8.38 -10.22 5.73
CA LEU A 45 8.06 -9.02 6.53
C LEU A 45 8.12 -9.27 8.05
N GLY A 46 7.70 -10.44 8.50
CA GLY A 46 7.73 -10.83 9.92
C GLY A 46 9.05 -11.44 10.39
N LYS A 47 10.04 -11.65 9.50
CA LYS A 47 11.30 -12.34 9.83
C LYS A 47 12.54 -11.48 9.62
N VAL A 48 12.53 -10.60 8.62
CA VAL A 48 13.67 -9.77 8.24
C VAL A 48 13.28 -8.29 8.28
N PRO A 49 14.08 -7.44 8.95
CA PRO A 49 15.25 -7.75 9.78
C PRO A 49 14.88 -8.51 11.05
N GLY A 50 15.82 -9.27 11.60
CA GLY A 50 15.66 -9.94 12.91
C GLY A 50 15.60 -8.92 14.03
N GLY A 51 14.57 -9.00 14.89
CA GLY A 51 14.35 -8.04 15.97
C GLY A 51 13.61 -6.78 15.53
N TYR A 52 13.42 -5.87 16.49
CA TYR A 52 12.82 -4.56 16.27
C TYR A 52 13.89 -3.47 16.30
N GLN A 53 13.76 -2.51 15.40
CA GLN A 53 14.46 -1.25 15.53
C GLN A 53 13.88 -0.46 16.72
N MET A 54 14.64 0.48 17.29
CA MET A 54 14.21 1.24 18.47
C MET A 54 12.87 1.95 18.26
N ASP A 55 12.67 2.60 17.12
CA ASP A 55 11.43 3.31 16.79
C ASP A 55 10.26 2.34 16.54
N GLU A 56 10.53 1.17 15.92
CA GLU A 56 9.53 0.10 15.80
C GLU A 56 9.08 -0.40 17.17
N ALA A 57 10.04 -0.65 18.06
CA ALA A 57 9.77 -1.15 19.42
C ALA A 57 8.98 -0.13 20.25
N TYR A 58 9.36 1.14 20.17
CA TYR A 58 8.66 2.21 20.88
C TYR A 58 7.23 2.41 20.36
N GLY A 59 7.05 2.48 19.04
CA GLY A 59 5.74 2.56 18.42
C GLY A 59 4.85 1.35 18.74
N ALA A 60 5.43 0.15 18.75
CA ALA A 60 4.74 -1.08 19.08
C ALA A 60 4.31 -1.12 20.56
N PHE A 61 5.17 -0.65 21.48
CA PHE A 61 4.85 -0.55 22.89
C PHE A 61 3.70 0.44 23.15
N ASN A 62 3.72 1.61 22.52
CA ASN A 62 2.61 2.56 22.59
C ASN A 62 1.32 2.00 21.99
N ALA A 63 1.39 1.28 20.84
CA ALA A 63 0.23 0.58 20.29
C ALA A 63 -0.35 -0.45 21.26
N TYR A 64 0.51 -1.20 21.94
CA TYR A 64 0.09 -2.15 22.96
C TYR A 64 -0.62 -1.47 24.14
N SER A 65 -0.04 -0.39 24.66
CA SER A 65 -0.61 0.39 25.76
C SER A 65 -1.98 0.99 25.37
N LEU A 66 -2.07 1.60 24.19
CA LEU A 66 -3.32 2.14 23.67
C LEU A 66 -4.39 1.06 23.46
N PHE A 67 -4.00 -0.12 22.97
CA PHE A 67 -4.95 -1.22 22.74
C PHE A 67 -5.56 -1.75 24.04
N HIS A 68 -4.77 -1.89 25.10
CA HIS A 68 -5.20 -2.50 26.36
C HIS A 68 -5.77 -1.50 27.37
N SER A 69 -5.28 -0.27 27.37
CA SER A 69 -5.62 0.72 28.41
C SER A 69 -6.12 2.06 27.89
N GLY A 70 -6.02 2.32 26.56
CA GLY A 70 -6.40 3.60 25.98
C GLY A 70 -5.44 4.76 26.28
N ILE A 71 -4.29 4.46 26.92
CA ILE A 71 -3.25 5.45 27.26
C ILE A 71 -1.93 5.07 26.61
N ASP A 72 -1.07 6.05 26.37
CA ASP A 72 0.29 5.83 25.87
C ASP A 72 1.26 5.44 27.02
N SER A 73 2.54 5.30 26.71
CA SER A 73 3.60 4.98 27.67
C SER A 73 3.84 6.08 28.72
N THR A 74 3.35 7.29 28.47
CA THR A 74 3.50 8.45 29.37
C THR A 74 2.22 8.79 30.14
N GLY A 75 1.13 8.02 29.91
CA GLY A 75 -0.14 8.17 30.62
C GLY A 75 -1.16 9.08 29.94
N HIS A 76 -0.89 9.56 28.71
CA HIS A 76 -1.83 10.39 27.98
C HIS A 76 -2.86 9.52 27.24
N SER A 77 -4.13 9.90 27.35
CA SER A 77 -5.23 9.19 26.70
C SER A 77 -5.33 9.59 25.23
N TYR A 78 -5.22 8.59 24.34
CA TYR A 78 -5.32 8.74 22.87
C TYR A 78 -4.58 9.96 22.32
N PRO A 79 -3.27 10.13 22.60
CA PRO A 79 -2.52 11.32 22.20
C PRO A 79 -2.32 11.37 20.68
N VAL A 80 -2.20 12.61 20.13
CA VAL A 80 -1.89 12.82 18.70
C VAL A 80 -0.40 12.70 18.38
N TYR A 81 0.47 12.74 19.38
CA TYR A 81 1.90 12.48 19.31
C TYR A 81 2.35 11.80 20.61
N PHE A 82 3.48 11.10 20.55
CA PHE A 82 4.10 10.50 21.74
C PHE A 82 5.31 11.33 22.18
N GLU A 83 5.46 11.53 23.47
CA GLU A 83 6.66 12.13 24.02
C GLU A 83 7.83 11.13 23.95
N SER A 84 8.93 11.50 23.34
CA SER A 84 10.11 10.65 23.19
C SER A 84 11.37 11.50 23.18
N TRP A 85 12.33 11.19 24.06
CA TRP A 85 13.68 11.77 24.10
C TRP A 85 13.71 13.32 24.07
N GLY A 86 12.76 13.98 24.75
CA GLY A 86 12.65 15.45 24.78
C GLY A 86 12.03 16.08 23.53
N GLY A 87 11.41 15.27 22.67
CA GLY A 87 10.66 15.69 21.48
C GLY A 87 9.37 14.93 21.32
N GLY A 88 8.69 15.15 20.19
CA GLY A 88 7.47 14.42 19.83
C GLY A 88 7.70 13.41 18.73
N GLN A 89 7.10 12.22 18.85
CA GLN A 89 7.07 11.19 17.81
C GLN A 89 5.66 11.01 17.25
N ASN A 90 5.56 10.75 15.95
CA ASN A 90 4.29 10.55 15.27
C ASN A 90 3.55 9.32 15.79
N ALA A 91 2.32 9.52 16.28
CA ALA A 91 1.47 8.45 16.81
C ALA A 91 0.73 7.64 15.73
N LEU A 92 0.63 8.15 14.48
CA LEU A 92 -0.19 7.54 13.43
C LEU A 92 0.16 6.07 13.19
N ASN A 93 1.47 5.74 13.17
CA ASN A 93 1.90 4.37 12.93
C ASN A 93 1.38 3.39 14.00
N SER A 94 1.39 3.79 15.27
CA SER A 94 0.85 2.99 16.38
C SER A 94 -0.66 2.82 16.26
N TYR A 95 -1.39 3.86 15.88
CA TYR A 95 -2.82 3.74 15.61
C TYR A 95 -3.14 2.82 14.43
N LEU A 96 -2.32 2.83 13.39
CA LEU A 96 -2.47 1.92 12.25
C LEU A 96 -2.20 0.44 12.62
N MET A 97 -1.49 0.17 13.71
CA MET A 97 -1.29 -1.19 14.23
C MET A 97 -2.53 -1.74 14.94
N LEU A 98 -3.36 -0.88 15.57
CA LEU A 98 -4.48 -1.32 16.41
C LEU A 98 -5.46 -2.27 15.69
N PRO A 99 -5.92 -2.01 14.45
CA PRO A 99 -6.79 -2.95 13.74
C PRO A 99 -6.17 -4.34 13.57
N PHE A 100 -4.85 -4.42 13.34
CA PHE A 100 -4.14 -5.71 13.18
C PHE A 100 -3.95 -6.44 14.51
N MET A 101 -3.85 -5.71 15.63
CA MET A 101 -3.79 -6.29 16.97
C MET A 101 -5.08 -7.01 17.36
N VAL A 102 -6.24 -6.57 16.84
CA VAL A 102 -7.51 -7.29 17.07
C VAL A 102 -7.41 -8.74 16.58
N PHE A 103 -6.80 -8.99 15.43
CA PHE A 103 -6.65 -10.33 14.86
C PHE A 103 -5.65 -11.21 15.61
N THR A 104 -4.75 -10.61 16.38
CA THR A 104 -3.74 -11.34 17.18
C THR A 104 -4.12 -11.43 18.67
N GLY A 105 -5.32 -10.99 19.05
CA GLY A 105 -5.75 -10.94 20.45
C GLY A 105 -4.92 -9.98 21.31
N GLY A 106 -4.51 -8.84 20.72
CA GLY A 106 -3.72 -7.82 21.40
C GLY A 106 -2.21 -8.11 21.50
N LYS A 107 -1.71 -9.17 20.85
CA LYS A 107 -0.29 -9.53 20.88
C LYS A 107 0.49 -8.73 19.83
N ILE A 108 1.65 -8.21 20.25
CA ILE A 108 2.62 -7.60 19.35
C ILE A 108 3.45 -8.69 18.68
N THR A 109 3.45 -8.68 17.35
CA THR A 109 4.32 -9.52 16.53
C THR A 109 5.01 -8.64 15.48
N PRO A 110 6.18 -9.04 14.93
CA PRO A 110 6.83 -8.28 13.87
C PRO A 110 5.91 -8.03 12.67
N LEU A 111 5.00 -8.96 12.39
CA LEU A 111 4.03 -8.80 11.33
C LEU A 111 3.02 -7.68 11.62
N VAL A 112 2.47 -7.62 12.85
CA VAL A 112 1.53 -6.57 13.27
C VAL A 112 2.17 -5.18 13.18
N VAL A 113 3.44 -5.08 13.53
CA VAL A 113 4.18 -3.81 13.54
C VAL A 113 4.48 -3.32 12.11
N ARG A 114 4.85 -4.24 11.20
CA ARG A 114 5.36 -3.90 9.86
C ARG A 114 4.30 -3.91 8.77
N LEU A 115 3.21 -4.68 8.94
CA LEU A 115 2.18 -4.82 7.93
C LEU A 115 1.47 -3.50 7.58
N PRO A 116 1.09 -2.62 8.54
CA PRO A 116 0.53 -1.33 8.22
C PRO A 116 1.43 -0.48 7.34
N GLN A 117 2.73 -0.44 7.66
CA GLN A 117 3.74 0.31 6.89
C GLN A 117 3.91 -0.27 5.48
N ALA A 118 3.94 -1.60 5.35
CA ALA A 118 4.03 -2.26 4.04
C ALA A 118 2.81 -1.95 3.16
N ILE A 119 1.60 -1.93 3.73
CA ILE A 119 0.38 -1.54 3.01
C ILE A 119 0.46 -0.09 2.54
N VAL A 120 0.83 0.84 3.43
CA VAL A 120 1.00 2.26 3.07
C VAL A 120 2.06 2.42 1.99
N ALA A 121 3.18 1.69 2.07
CA ALA A 121 4.23 1.69 1.05
C ALA A 121 3.77 1.13 -0.31
N ILE A 122 2.87 0.15 -0.34
CA ILE A 122 2.26 -0.34 -1.58
C ILE A 122 1.29 0.71 -2.15
N LEU A 123 0.45 1.31 -1.30
CA LEU A 123 -0.46 2.37 -1.73
C LEU A 123 0.30 3.60 -2.25
N SER A 124 1.47 3.91 -1.71
CA SER A 124 2.30 5.01 -2.19
C SER A 124 2.80 4.80 -3.63
N LEU A 125 3.07 3.56 -4.07
CA LEU A 125 3.40 3.27 -5.47
C LEU A 125 2.27 3.70 -6.40
N VAL A 126 1.03 3.36 -6.03
CA VAL A 126 -0.17 3.73 -6.79
C VAL A 126 -0.35 5.25 -6.82
N ALA A 127 -0.20 5.90 -5.66
CA ALA A 127 -0.35 7.35 -5.54
C ALA A 127 0.70 8.11 -6.38
N VAL A 128 1.96 7.68 -6.33
CA VAL A 128 3.05 8.29 -7.10
C VAL A 128 2.86 8.08 -8.59
N TYR A 129 2.41 6.89 -9.02
CA TYR A 129 2.08 6.65 -10.42
C TYR A 129 1.06 7.66 -10.95
N PHE A 130 -0.09 7.80 -10.26
CA PHE A 130 -1.13 8.73 -10.71
C PHE A 130 -0.67 10.17 -10.65
N LEU A 131 0.06 10.57 -9.61
CA LEU A 131 0.60 11.92 -9.50
C LEU A 131 1.52 12.26 -10.69
N MET A 132 2.48 11.40 -11.00
CA MET A 132 3.42 11.62 -12.10
C MET A 132 2.78 11.49 -13.46
N LYS A 133 1.78 10.60 -13.60
CA LYS A 133 0.99 10.50 -14.82
C LYS A 133 0.25 11.82 -15.13
N GLU A 134 -0.37 12.45 -14.13
CA GLU A 134 -1.09 13.72 -14.30
C GLU A 134 -0.15 14.92 -14.48
N MET A 135 1.03 14.90 -13.84
CA MET A 135 1.99 16.00 -13.93
C MET A 135 2.83 15.99 -15.21
N VAL A 136 3.14 14.82 -15.74
CA VAL A 136 4.04 14.64 -16.89
C VAL A 136 3.41 13.75 -17.94
N ASP A 137 3.46 12.42 -17.78
CA ASP A 137 2.86 11.43 -18.68
C ASP A 137 2.82 10.01 -18.05
N GLU A 138 2.24 9.04 -18.79
CA GLU A 138 2.15 7.64 -18.34
C GLU A 138 3.52 6.96 -18.15
N ALA A 139 4.50 7.32 -18.96
CA ALA A 139 5.84 6.75 -18.84
C ALA A 139 6.54 7.26 -17.56
N ALA A 140 6.43 8.56 -17.27
CA ALA A 140 6.94 9.15 -16.03
C ALA A 140 6.29 8.52 -14.78
N GLY A 141 4.98 8.22 -14.83
CA GLY A 141 4.28 7.50 -13.77
C GLY A 141 4.90 6.13 -13.49
N LEU A 142 5.24 5.37 -14.53
CA LEU A 142 5.88 4.06 -14.37
C LEU A 142 7.32 4.14 -13.83
N TRP A 143 8.09 5.15 -14.26
CA TRP A 143 9.45 5.34 -13.76
C TRP A 143 9.52 5.79 -12.30
N ALA A 144 8.47 6.41 -11.80
CA ALA A 144 8.40 6.92 -10.44
C ALA A 144 8.00 5.86 -9.39
N MET A 145 7.45 4.72 -9.83
CA MET A 145 7.07 3.59 -8.95
C MET A 145 8.28 2.81 -8.46
#